data_873e5844bfc786e036c534c51ae78b53
#
_entry.id   873e5844bfc786e036c534c51ae78b53
#
_cell.length_a   1.000
_cell.length_b   1.000
_cell.length_c   1.000
_cell.angle_alpha   90.00
_cell.angle_beta   90.00
_cell.angle_gamma   90.00
#
_symmetry.space_group_name_H-M   'P 1'
#
loop_
_entity.id
_entity.type
_entity.pdbx_description
1 polymer ?
#
loop_
_entity_poly.entity_id
_entity_poly.type
_entity_poly.pdbx_seq_one_letter_code
_entity_poly.pdbx_strand_id
1 'polypeptide(L)'
;MSRTEKILLLLFGAVFLTLSGIGPYDLATWWMEVAPVLIIVPLLLATAKRFPLTPLAYRLIFLHALILMIGGHYTYARVPLGYWVQDLFDLARNHYDRLGHFAQGFVPAIVVREVLLRTSPLRSGKWLFFLVTCVCLAVSACYEFVEWWAALLGGEAADAFLGTQGDPWDTQWDMFLAFIGAMTAQLLLGRRHDRELAVLENSRDNAQQQVESVGNEAR
;
A
#
# COMPACT_ATOMS: atom_id res chain seq x y z
N MET A 1 8.66 11.21 12.20
CA MET A 1 9.18 11.56 10.85
C MET A 1 9.37 13.07 10.76
N SER A 2 10.53 13.53 10.27
CA SER A 2 10.80 14.97 10.12
C SER A 2 9.92 15.59 9.03
N ARG A 3 9.73 16.92 9.09
CA ARG A 3 9.01 17.66 8.03
C ARG A 3 9.73 17.54 6.69
N THR A 4 11.06 17.59 6.71
CA THR A 4 11.89 17.43 5.51
C THR A 4 11.70 16.07 4.86
N GLU A 5 11.68 14.99 5.64
CA GLU A 5 11.47 13.64 5.12
C GLU A 5 10.10 13.50 4.46
N LYS A 6 9.02 14.06 5.05
CA LYS A 6 7.69 14.07 4.44
C LYS A 6 7.68 14.77 3.09
N ILE A 7 8.31 15.95 3.02
CA ILE A 7 8.40 16.72 1.78
C ILE A 7 9.19 15.95 0.72
N LEU A 8 10.31 15.33 1.09
CA LEU A 8 11.12 14.54 0.15
C LEU A 8 10.33 13.36 -0.41
N LEU A 9 9.62 12.58 0.42
CA LEU A 9 8.79 11.47 -0.05
C LEU A 9 7.72 11.94 -1.02
N LEU A 10 7.06 13.07 -0.74
CA LEU A 10 6.05 13.64 -1.63
C LEU A 10 6.65 14.13 -2.95
N LEU A 11 7.79 14.83 -2.92
CA LEU A 11 8.47 15.32 -4.11
C LEU A 11 8.95 14.16 -4.99
N PHE A 12 9.64 13.17 -4.40
CA PHE A 12 10.08 11.98 -5.13
C PHE A 12 8.89 11.20 -5.69
N GLY A 13 7.82 11.03 -4.90
CA GLY A 13 6.60 10.39 -5.37
C GLY A 13 5.96 11.12 -6.55
N ALA A 14 5.86 12.45 -6.48
CA ALA A 14 5.30 13.27 -7.57
C ALA A 14 6.14 13.20 -8.85
N VAL A 15 7.48 13.30 -8.71
CA VAL A 15 8.41 13.15 -9.86
C VAL A 15 8.25 11.76 -10.46
N PHE A 16 8.25 10.72 -9.63
CA PHE A 16 8.13 9.34 -10.10
C PHE A 16 6.78 9.06 -10.78
N LEU A 17 5.68 9.60 -10.22
CA LEU A 17 4.35 9.50 -10.82
C LEU A 17 4.33 10.18 -12.22
N THR A 18 4.92 11.39 -12.32
CA THR A 18 5.01 12.09 -13.60
C THR A 18 5.82 11.29 -14.62
N LEU A 19 6.98 10.77 -14.21
CA LEU A 19 7.84 9.96 -15.10
C LEU A 19 7.14 8.68 -15.54
N SER A 20 6.44 7.99 -14.63
CA SER A 20 5.71 6.76 -14.96
C SER A 20 4.57 6.98 -15.96
N GLY A 21 4.01 8.19 -16.01
CA GLY A 21 2.97 8.56 -16.97
C GLY A 21 3.48 9.00 -18.34
N ILE A 22 4.80 9.13 -18.52
CA ILE A 22 5.40 9.50 -19.82
C ILE A 22 5.61 8.24 -20.66
N GLY A 23 4.77 8.05 -21.68
CA GLY A 23 4.86 6.93 -22.60
C GLY A 23 4.70 5.55 -21.94
N PRO A 24 3.69 5.32 -21.08
CA PRO A 24 3.43 4.01 -20.53
C PRO A 24 3.09 3.02 -21.65
N TYR A 25 3.31 1.73 -21.40
CA TYR A 25 3.03 0.68 -22.38
C TYR A 25 1.56 0.69 -22.82
N ASP A 26 0.64 0.80 -21.85
CA ASP A 26 -0.78 1.00 -22.05
C ASP A 26 -1.32 2.07 -21.11
N LEU A 27 -1.95 3.11 -21.65
CA LEU A 27 -2.40 4.26 -20.87
C LEU A 27 -3.60 3.91 -19.97
N ALA A 28 -4.49 3.03 -20.41
CA ALA A 28 -5.65 2.64 -19.62
C ALA A 28 -5.21 1.81 -18.41
N THR A 29 -4.33 0.84 -18.62
CA THR A 29 -3.67 0.06 -17.55
C THR A 29 -2.94 0.98 -16.58
N TRP A 30 -2.16 1.96 -17.08
CA TRP A 30 -1.47 2.91 -16.20
C TRP A 30 -2.44 3.66 -15.28
N TRP A 31 -3.57 4.17 -15.79
CA TRP A 31 -4.56 4.85 -14.97
C TRP A 31 -5.16 3.94 -13.89
N MET A 32 -5.47 2.70 -14.22
CA MET A 32 -6.03 1.72 -13.28
C MET A 32 -5.02 1.37 -12.18
N GLU A 33 -3.76 1.15 -12.56
CA GLU A 33 -2.69 0.79 -11.62
C GLU A 33 -2.26 1.92 -10.69
N VAL A 34 -2.26 3.17 -11.16
CA VAL A 34 -1.92 4.32 -10.32
C VAL A 34 -3.12 4.89 -9.55
N ALA A 35 -4.36 4.45 -9.85
CA ALA A 35 -5.56 4.93 -9.17
C ALA A 35 -5.47 4.84 -7.63
N PRO A 36 -4.96 3.75 -7.02
CA PRO A 36 -4.76 3.69 -5.57
C PRO A 36 -3.84 4.81 -5.05
N VAL A 37 -2.77 5.14 -5.79
CA VAL A 37 -1.85 6.23 -5.41
C VAL A 37 -2.56 7.58 -5.47
N LEU A 38 -3.33 7.82 -6.55
CA LEU A 38 -4.08 9.06 -6.76
C LEU A 38 -5.21 9.27 -5.74
N ILE A 39 -5.73 8.20 -5.16
CA ILE A 39 -6.76 8.25 -4.12
C ILE A 39 -6.12 8.39 -2.74
N ILE A 40 -5.12 7.57 -2.43
CA ILE A 40 -4.56 7.48 -1.07
C ILE A 40 -3.71 8.70 -0.73
N VAL A 41 -2.91 9.23 -1.66
CA VAL A 41 -2.04 10.39 -1.36
C VAL A 41 -2.85 11.63 -0.97
N PRO A 42 -3.90 12.07 -1.72
CA PRO A 42 -4.77 13.17 -1.28
C PRO A 42 -5.47 12.88 0.05
N LEU A 43 -5.93 11.64 0.28
CA LEU A 43 -6.56 11.26 1.54
C LEU A 43 -5.58 11.41 2.72
N LEU A 44 -4.34 10.96 2.56
CA LEU A 44 -3.30 11.10 3.58
C LEU A 44 -2.97 12.57 3.84
N LEU A 45 -2.92 13.41 2.82
CA LEU A 45 -2.69 14.85 2.98
C LEU A 45 -3.86 15.52 3.72
N ALA A 46 -5.09 15.18 3.36
CA ALA A 46 -6.29 15.72 4.01
C ALA A 46 -6.41 15.31 5.49
N THR A 47 -5.97 14.09 5.81
CA THR A 47 -6.07 13.53 7.17
C THR A 47 -4.82 13.76 8.03
N ALA A 48 -3.71 14.20 7.45
CA ALA A 48 -2.39 14.29 8.10
C ALA A 48 -2.36 15.06 9.43
N LYS A 49 -3.21 16.08 9.59
CA LYS A 49 -3.31 16.86 10.82
C LYS A 49 -4.13 16.16 11.91
N ARG A 50 -5.22 15.48 11.51
CA ARG A 50 -6.15 14.82 12.44
C ARG A 50 -5.69 13.42 12.80
N PHE A 51 -5.14 12.70 11.83
CA PHE A 51 -4.71 11.31 11.94
C PHE A 51 -3.34 11.10 11.27
N PRO A 52 -2.25 11.67 11.82
CA PRO A 52 -0.92 11.41 11.29
C PRO A 52 -0.57 9.94 11.50
N LEU A 53 -0.06 9.29 10.46
CA LEU A 53 0.43 7.91 10.55
C LEU A 53 1.85 7.85 11.11
N THR A 54 2.26 6.64 11.53
CA THR A 54 3.64 6.36 11.93
C THR A 54 4.62 6.56 10.77
N PRO A 55 5.89 6.88 11.04
CA PRO A 55 6.93 6.95 10.02
C PRO A 55 7.06 5.67 9.19
N LEU A 56 6.90 4.51 9.84
CA LEU A 56 6.91 3.21 9.17
C LEU A 56 5.80 3.10 8.12
N ALA A 57 4.57 3.46 8.48
CA ALA A 57 3.43 3.41 7.56
C ALA A 57 3.65 4.32 6.33
N TYR A 58 4.10 5.56 6.51
CA TYR A 58 4.39 6.46 5.38
C TYR A 58 5.47 5.93 4.45
N ARG A 59 6.56 5.36 4.98
CA ARG A 59 7.63 4.77 4.17
C ARG A 59 7.16 3.56 3.38
N LEU A 60 6.36 2.70 4.00
CA LEU A 60 5.78 1.53 3.34
C LEU A 60 4.79 1.93 2.23
N ILE A 61 3.93 2.92 2.49
CA ILE A 61 3.01 3.46 1.46
C ILE A 61 3.80 4.01 0.27
N PHE A 62 4.89 4.73 0.53
CA PHE A 62 5.76 5.24 -0.53
C PHE A 62 6.38 4.12 -1.36
N LEU A 63 6.92 3.07 -0.71
CA LEU A 63 7.47 1.90 -1.42
C LEU A 63 6.41 1.18 -2.25
N HIS A 64 5.20 1.01 -1.71
CA HIS A 64 4.09 0.41 -2.45
C HIS A 64 3.69 1.27 -3.65
N ALA A 65 3.62 2.59 -3.49
CA ALA A 65 3.35 3.50 -4.60
C ALA A 65 4.39 3.37 -5.73
N LEU A 66 5.68 3.17 -5.41
CA LEU A 66 6.71 2.91 -6.42
C LEU A 66 6.45 1.59 -7.18
N ILE A 67 6.06 0.53 -6.48
CA ILE A 67 5.73 -0.77 -7.10
C ILE A 67 4.57 -0.59 -8.10
N LEU A 68 3.49 0.09 -7.68
CA LEU A 68 2.33 0.37 -8.53
C LEU A 68 2.69 1.23 -9.75
N MET A 69 3.46 2.29 -9.56
CA MET A 69 3.86 3.19 -10.65
C MET A 69 4.79 2.50 -11.67
N ILE A 70 5.69 1.61 -11.22
CA ILE A 70 6.52 0.80 -12.12
C ILE A 70 5.64 -0.22 -12.86
N GLY A 71 4.78 -0.93 -12.14
CA GLY A 71 3.82 -1.88 -12.73
C GLY A 71 2.95 -1.21 -13.78
N GLY A 72 2.36 -0.06 -13.48
CA GLY A 72 1.54 0.71 -14.41
C GLY A 72 2.29 1.18 -15.66
N HIS A 73 3.54 1.66 -15.51
CA HIS A 73 4.32 2.13 -16.66
C HIS A 73 4.61 1.02 -17.69
N TYR A 74 5.03 -0.17 -17.21
CA TYR A 74 5.42 -1.29 -18.09
C TYR A 74 4.28 -2.26 -18.39
N THR A 75 3.14 -2.20 -17.70
CA THR A 75 2.24 -3.30 -17.37
C THR A 75 2.97 -4.39 -16.55
N TYR A 76 2.31 -4.99 -15.56
CA TYR A 76 2.99 -5.89 -14.60
C TYR A 76 3.73 -7.04 -15.29
N ALA A 77 3.12 -7.63 -16.34
CA ALA A 77 3.70 -8.74 -17.10
C ALA A 77 4.99 -8.37 -17.87
N ARG A 78 5.32 -7.08 -17.98
CA ARG A 78 6.44 -6.59 -18.83
C ARG A 78 7.50 -5.83 -18.06
N VAL A 79 7.43 -5.78 -16.73
CA VAL A 79 8.43 -5.08 -15.92
C VAL A 79 9.81 -5.73 -16.09
N PRO A 80 10.85 -4.94 -16.47
CA PRO A 80 12.19 -5.49 -16.75
C PRO A 80 12.79 -6.27 -15.59
N LEU A 81 12.59 -5.82 -14.34
CA LEU A 81 13.05 -6.52 -13.14
C LEU A 81 12.42 -7.92 -13.06
N GLY A 82 11.17 -8.07 -13.43
CA GLY A 82 10.49 -9.36 -13.43
C GLY A 82 11.07 -10.33 -14.47
N TYR A 83 11.49 -9.83 -15.64
CA TYR A 83 12.22 -10.64 -16.63
C TYR A 83 13.59 -11.09 -16.13
N TRP A 84 14.36 -10.22 -15.46
CA TRP A 84 15.64 -10.63 -14.86
C TRP A 84 15.46 -11.76 -13.83
N VAL A 85 14.41 -11.68 -13.01
CA VAL A 85 14.09 -12.73 -12.04
C VAL A 85 13.64 -14.01 -12.76
N GLN A 86 12.82 -13.87 -13.80
CA GLN A 86 12.36 -14.97 -14.64
C GLN A 86 13.55 -15.72 -15.25
N ASP A 87 14.49 -15.02 -15.87
CA ASP A 87 15.67 -15.60 -16.51
C ASP A 87 16.63 -16.22 -15.48
N LEU A 88 16.81 -15.57 -14.32
CA LEU A 88 17.72 -16.05 -13.27
C LEU A 88 17.25 -17.38 -12.65
N PHE A 89 15.94 -17.58 -12.51
CA PHE A 89 15.34 -18.74 -11.86
C PHE A 89 14.64 -19.70 -12.82
N ASP A 90 14.79 -19.49 -14.14
CA ASP A 90 14.12 -20.28 -15.21
C ASP A 90 12.61 -20.41 -14.98
N LEU A 91 11.95 -19.28 -14.68
CA LEU A 91 10.53 -19.24 -14.39
C LEU A 91 9.70 -19.16 -15.68
N ALA A 92 8.50 -19.73 -15.68
CA ALA A 92 7.62 -19.79 -16.85
C ALA A 92 7.03 -18.39 -17.22
N ARG A 93 6.99 -17.44 -16.27
CA ARG A 93 6.38 -16.12 -16.47
C ARG A 93 7.06 -15.03 -15.64
N ASN A 94 6.77 -13.77 -16.01
CA ASN A 94 7.16 -12.61 -15.22
C ASN A 94 6.27 -12.54 -13.95
N HIS A 95 6.89 -12.61 -12.77
CA HIS A 95 6.21 -12.62 -11.48
C HIS A 95 6.15 -11.26 -10.79
N TYR A 96 6.31 -10.15 -11.51
CA TYR A 96 6.23 -8.82 -10.90
C TYR A 96 4.85 -8.53 -10.32
N ASP A 97 3.80 -9.00 -10.97
CA ASP A 97 2.43 -8.93 -10.50
C ASP A 97 2.27 -9.56 -9.10
N ARG A 98 2.77 -10.77 -8.91
CA ARG A 98 2.79 -11.44 -7.61
C ARG A 98 3.53 -10.65 -6.51
N LEU A 99 4.57 -9.89 -6.87
CA LEU A 99 5.21 -8.94 -5.95
C LEU A 99 4.24 -7.80 -5.59
N GLY A 100 3.49 -7.28 -6.56
CA GLY A 100 2.44 -6.28 -6.36
C GLY A 100 1.40 -6.73 -5.34
N HIS A 101 0.84 -7.93 -5.51
CA HIS A 101 -0.17 -8.50 -4.61
C HIS A 101 0.39 -8.84 -3.22
N PHE A 102 1.62 -9.34 -3.13
CA PHE A 102 2.29 -9.46 -1.84
C PHE A 102 2.41 -8.10 -1.12
N ALA A 103 2.83 -7.05 -1.83
CA ALA A 103 2.93 -5.71 -1.28
C ALA A 103 1.54 -5.12 -0.93
N GLN A 104 0.51 -5.44 -1.70
CA GLN A 104 -0.90 -5.08 -1.45
C GLN A 104 -1.43 -5.67 -0.13
N GLY A 105 -0.91 -6.81 0.30
CA GLY A 105 -1.17 -7.33 1.64
C GLY A 105 -0.25 -6.73 2.69
N PHE A 106 1.05 -6.71 2.40
CA PHE A 106 2.10 -6.34 3.35
C PHE A 106 2.00 -4.88 3.84
N VAL A 107 1.81 -3.95 2.93
CA VAL A 107 1.81 -2.53 3.27
C VAL A 107 0.50 -2.10 3.93
N PRO A 108 -0.68 -2.39 3.37
CA PRO A 108 -1.94 -2.05 4.03
C PRO A 108 -2.10 -2.70 5.41
N ALA A 109 -1.50 -3.87 5.67
CA ALA A 109 -1.58 -4.48 7.00
C ALA A 109 -1.07 -3.56 8.12
N ILE A 110 0.00 -2.82 7.91
CA ILE A 110 0.52 -1.86 8.89
C ILE A 110 -0.43 -0.66 9.03
N VAL A 111 -0.99 -0.17 7.94
CA VAL A 111 -1.97 0.93 7.95
C VAL A 111 -3.26 0.52 8.65
N VAL A 112 -3.83 -0.63 8.28
CA VAL A 112 -5.06 -1.18 8.88
C VAL A 112 -4.85 -1.43 10.37
N ARG A 113 -3.69 -1.99 10.73
CA ARG A 113 -3.32 -2.21 12.13
C ARG A 113 -3.29 -0.90 12.91
N GLU A 114 -2.71 0.15 12.35
CA GLU A 114 -2.67 1.48 12.96
C GLU A 114 -4.09 2.07 13.12
N VAL A 115 -4.90 1.99 12.08
CA VAL A 115 -6.29 2.46 12.13
C VAL A 115 -7.08 1.72 13.21
N LEU A 116 -7.05 0.40 13.23
CA LEU A 116 -7.81 -0.41 14.19
C LEU A 116 -7.37 -0.15 15.63
N LEU A 117 -6.06 -0.05 15.91
CA LEU A 117 -5.56 0.24 17.26
C LEU A 117 -5.96 1.62 17.77
N ARG A 118 -6.06 2.60 16.90
CA ARG A 118 -6.31 4.00 17.28
C ARG A 118 -7.77 4.43 17.21
N THR A 119 -8.64 3.65 16.53
CA THR A 119 -10.06 4.00 16.35
C THR A 119 -11.02 3.01 16.97
N SER A 120 -10.51 1.92 17.55
CA SER A 120 -11.35 0.90 18.18
C SER A 120 -10.76 0.46 19.53
N PRO A 121 -11.51 -0.30 20.37
CA PRO A 121 -10.98 -0.82 21.63
C PRO A 121 -10.02 -2.01 21.46
N LEU A 122 -9.67 -2.39 20.24
CA LEU A 122 -8.74 -3.48 19.96
C LEU A 122 -7.34 -3.18 20.53
N ARG A 123 -6.71 -4.23 21.03
CA ARG A 123 -5.33 -4.19 21.51
C ARG A 123 -4.46 -5.15 20.72
N SER A 124 -3.14 -4.94 20.75
CA SER A 124 -2.17 -5.87 20.16
C SER A 124 -2.41 -7.29 20.66
N GLY A 125 -2.61 -8.24 19.74
CA GLY A 125 -2.91 -9.63 20.07
C GLY A 125 -3.52 -10.40 18.89
N LYS A 126 -3.97 -11.62 19.17
CA LYS A 126 -4.48 -12.56 18.15
C LYS A 126 -5.68 -12.02 17.35
N TRP A 127 -6.60 -11.31 18.01
CA TRP A 127 -7.75 -10.73 17.35
C TRP A 127 -7.38 -9.61 16.39
N LEU A 128 -6.46 -8.72 16.78
CA LEU A 128 -5.94 -7.69 15.88
C LEU A 128 -5.26 -8.33 14.66
N PHE A 129 -4.38 -9.32 14.90
CA PHE A 129 -3.71 -10.06 13.82
C PHE A 129 -4.71 -10.66 12.82
N PHE A 130 -5.73 -11.33 13.32
CA PHE A 130 -6.78 -11.96 12.50
C PHE A 130 -7.56 -10.90 11.70
N LEU A 131 -8.07 -9.86 12.37
CA LEU A 131 -8.88 -8.83 11.70
C LEU A 131 -8.11 -8.04 10.66
N VAL A 132 -6.85 -7.67 10.94
CA VAL A 132 -5.97 -7.03 9.95
C VAL A 132 -5.81 -7.91 8.72
N THR A 133 -5.54 -9.21 8.92
CA THR A 133 -5.40 -10.16 7.82
C THR A 133 -6.70 -10.28 7.02
N CYS A 134 -7.86 -10.37 7.68
CA CYS A 134 -9.16 -10.39 7.01
C CYS A 134 -9.44 -9.13 6.20
N VAL A 135 -9.13 -7.94 6.73
CA VAL A 135 -9.33 -6.67 6.00
C VAL A 135 -8.43 -6.62 4.77
N CYS A 136 -7.15 -7.01 4.88
CA CYS A 136 -6.24 -7.03 3.74
C CYS A 136 -6.72 -8.01 2.65
N LEU A 137 -7.19 -9.20 3.05
CA LEU A 137 -7.75 -10.17 2.11
C LEU A 137 -9.03 -9.65 1.45
N ALA A 138 -9.90 -8.97 2.19
CA ALA A 138 -11.10 -8.35 1.64
C ALA A 138 -10.75 -7.24 0.64
N VAL A 139 -9.74 -6.42 0.91
CA VAL A 139 -9.26 -5.40 -0.03
C VAL A 139 -8.71 -6.05 -1.30
N SER A 140 -7.92 -7.12 -1.17
CA SER A 140 -7.43 -7.89 -2.31
C SER A 140 -8.59 -8.44 -3.15
N ALA A 141 -9.56 -9.11 -2.53
CA ALA A 141 -10.73 -9.63 -3.23
C ALA A 141 -11.55 -8.53 -3.93
N CYS A 142 -11.67 -7.34 -3.33
CA CYS A 142 -12.31 -6.20 -3.99
C CYS A 142 -11.52 -5.73 -5.22
N TYR A 143 -10.19 -5.82 -5.19
CA TYR A 143 -9.35 -5.46 -6.34
C TYR A 143 -9.55 -6.46 -7.49
N GLU A 144 -9.63 -7.77 -7.19
CA GLU A 144 -9.97 -8.80 -8.17
C GLU A 144 -11.35 -8.56 -8.84
N PHE A 145 -12.32 -8.02 -8.08
CA PHE A 145 -13.59 -7.62 -8.69
C PHE A 145 -13.44 -6.44 -9.65
N VAL A 146 -12.58 -5.48 -9.34
CA VAL A 146 -12.27 -4.37 -10.26
C VAL A 146 -11.63 -4.90 -11.54
N GLU A 147 -10.67 -5.83 -11.43
CA GLU A 147 -10.04 -6.49 -12.57
C GLU A 147 -11.06 -7.25 -13.42
N TRP A 148 -11.89 -8.04 -12.77
CA TRP A 148 -12.97 -8.76 -13.47
C TRP A 148 -13.92 -7.83 -14.21
N TRP A 149 -14.35 -6.72 -13.57
CA TRP A 149 -15.20 -5.73 -14.26
C TRP A 149 -14.46 -5.02 -15.40
N ALA A 150 -13.20 -4.71 -15.23
CA ALA A 150 -12.38 -4.14 -16.30
C ALA A 150 -12.29 -5.10 -17.52
N ALA A 151 -12.12 -6.41 -17.26
CA ALA A 151 -12.14 -7.43 -18.29
C ALA A 151 -13.48 -7.51 -19.02
N LEU A 152 -14.60 -7.46 -18.31
CA LEU A 152 -15.94 -7.48 -18.93
C LEU A 152 -16.21 -6.25 -19.80
N LEU A 153 -15.66 -5.09 -19.45
CA LEU A 153 -15.87 -3.83 -20.16
C LEU A 153 -14.85 -3.60 -21.29
N GLY A 154 -13.61 -4.03 -21.09
CA GLY A 154 -12.47 -3.76 -21.96
C GLY A 154 -12.22 -4.83 -23.03
N GLY A 155 -12.81 -6.03 -22.91
CA GLY A 155 -12.57 -7.16 -23.80
C GLY A 155 -11.08 -7.51 -23.88
N GLU A 156 -10.57 -7.79 -25.09
CA GLU A 156 -9.16 -8.16 -25.32
C GLU A 156 -8.15 -7.08 -24.85
N ALA A 157 -8.55 -5.81 -24.79
CA ALA A 157 -7.69 -4.74 -24.29
C ALA A 157 -7.46 -4.84 -22.78
N ALA A 158 -8.29 -5.54 -22.04
CA ALA A 158 -8.13 -5.74 -20.61
C ALA A 158 -7.12 -6.85 -20.24
N ASP A 159 -6.74 -7.71 -21.19
CA ASP A 159 -5.77 -8.79 -20.93
C ASP A 159 -4.42 -8.25 -20.45
N ALA A 160 -4.02 -7.06 -20.89
CA ALA A 160 -2.80 -6.41 -20.45
C ALA A 160 -2.87 -5.94 -19.00
N PHE A 161 -4.05 -5.53 -18.55
CA PHE A 161 -4.31 -5.10 -17.16
C PHE A 161 -4.41 -6.30 -16.21
N LEU A 162 -5.10 -7.36 -16.62
CA LEU A 162 -5.26 -8.56 -15.79
C LEU A 162 -3.94 -9.24 -15.44
N GLY A 163 -2.90 -9.08 -16.26
CA GLY A 163 -1.57 -9.64 -15.98
C GLY A 163 -1.50 -11.17 -15.88
N THR A 164 -2.59 -11.89 -16.18
CA THR A 164 -2.76 -13.33 -15.96
C THR A 164 -1.69 -14.19 -16.65
N GLN A 165 -1.15 -13.75 -17.79
CA GLN A 165 -0.15 -14.47 -18.57
C GLN A 165 -0.53 -15.96 -18.82
N GLY A 166 -1.84 -16.25 -18.88
CA GLY A 166 -2.38 -17.59 -19.13
C GLY A 166 -2.53 -18.47 -17.88
N ASP A 167 -2.32 -17.95 -16.67
CA ASP A 167 -2.54 -18.70 -15.43
C ASP A 167 -4.04 -18.70 -15.05
N PRO A 168 -4.74 -19.84 -15.07
CA PRO A 168 -6.15 -19.91 -14.72
C PRO A 168 -6.42 -19.69 -13.21
N TRP A 169 -5.39 -19.70 -12.37
CA TRP A 169 -5.45 -19.51 -10.92
C TRP A 169 -4.89 -18.17 -10.47
N ASP A 170 -4.71 -17.21 -11.38
CA ASP A 170 -4.08 -15.92 -11.11
C ASP A 170 -4.76 -15.20 -9.93
N THR A 171 -6.05 -14.94 -10.01
CA THR A 171 -6.88 -14.35 -8.95
C THR A 171 -6.68 -15.03 -7.58
N GLN A 172 -6.60 -16.37 -7.55
CA GLN A 172 -6.39 -17.10 -6.29
C GLN A 172 -4.98 -16.92 -5.75
N TRP A 173 -3.97 -16.91 -6.63
CA TRP A 173 -2.60 -16.62 -6.25
C TRP A 173 -2.44 -15.20 -5.70
N ASP A 174 -3.11 -14.23 -6.29
CA ASP A 174 -3.01 -12.82 -5.91
C ASP A 174 -3.65 -12.57 -4.55
N MET A 175 -4.85 -13.09 -4.32
CA MET A 175 -5.45 -13.09 -2.98
C MET A 175 -4.59 -13.83 -1.94
N PHE A 176 -4.00 -14.98 -2.30
CA PHE A 176 -3.14 -15.75 -1.41
C PHE A 176 -1.86 -14.99 -1.06
N LEU A 177 -1.24 -14.31 -2.03
CA LEU A 177 -0.04 -13.50 -1.79
C LEU A 177 -0.34 -12.28 -0.94
N ALA A 178 -1.48 -11.62 -1.14
CA ALA A 178 -1.93 -10.55 -0.25
C ALA A 178 -2.17 -11.06 1.18
N PHE A 179 -2.77 -12.23 1.34
CA PHE A 179 -2.94 -12.89 2.64
C PHE A 179 -1.59 -13.16 3.32
N ILE A 180 -0.63 -13.77 2.61
CA ILE A 180 0.73 -14.03 3.12
C ILE A 180 1.46 -12.72 3.43
N GLY A 181 1.35 -11.71 2.56
CA GLY A 181 1.92 -10.38 2.77
C GLY A 181 1.43 -9.74 4.07
N ALA A 182 0.12 -9.78 4.32
CA ALA A 182 -0.49 -9.21 5.52
C ALA A 182 -0.02 -9.91 6.80
N MET A 183 0.09 -11.23 6.79
CA MET A 183 0.64 -11.98 7.94
C MET A 183 2.11 -11.67 8.16
N THR A 184 2.90 -11.67 7.09
CA THR A 184 4.34 -11.41 7.13
C THR A 184 4.64 -10.00 7.69
N ALA A 185 3.91 -8.97 7.25
CA ALA A 185 4.08 -7.62 7.76
C ALA A 185 3.83 -7.54 9.27
N GLN A 186 2.77 -8.16 9.75
CA GLN A 186 2.44 -8.15 11.18
C GLN A 186 3.48 -8.89 12.02
N LEU A 187 3.97 -10.04 11.53
CA LEU A 187 4.99 -10.84 12.22
C LEU A 187 6.34 -10.13 12.28
N LEU A 188 6.77 -9.54 11.16
CA LEU A 188 8.10 -8.90 11.06
C LEU A 188 8.11 -7.48 11.63
N LEU A 189 7.07 -6.70 11.38
CA LEU A 189 7.05 -5.27 11.66
C LEU A 189 6.17 -4.89 12.85
N GLY A 190 5.34 -5.79 13.36
CA GLY A 190 4.37 -5.49 14.44
C GLY A 190 5.01 -4.84 15.67
N ARG A 191 6.12 -5.40 16.17
CA ARG A 191 6.84 -4.85 17.34
C ARG A 191 7.47 -3.47 17.08
N ARG A 192 7.96 -3.23 15.87
CA ARG A 192 8.50 -1.93 15.47
C ARG A 192 7.37 -0.92 15.37
N HIS A 193 6.27 -1.31 14.76
CA HIS A 193 5.08 -0.48 14.63
C HIS A 193 4.51 -0.07 15.98
N ASP A 194 4.42 -1.00 16.97
CA ASP A 194 3.98 -0.70 18.33
C ASP A 194 4.84 0.36 19.00
N ARG A 195 6.16 0.30 18.83
CA ARG A 195 7.08 1.30 19.36
C ARG A 195 6.89 2.68 18.71
N GLU A 196 6.71 2.72 17.41
CA GLU A 196 6.48 3.99 16.69
C GLU A 196 5.12 4.61 17.06
N LEU A 197 4.09 3.77 17.27
CA LEU A 197 2.77 4.22 17.77
C LEU A 197 2.87 4.84 19.18
N ALA A 198 3.52 4.18 20.11
CA ALA A 198 3.70 4.69 21.47
C ALA A 198 4.41 6.06 21.49
N VAL A 199 5.42 6.24 20.63
CA VAL A 199 6.11 7.55 20.50
C VAL A 199 5.16 8.60 19.92
N LEU A 200 4.33 8.24 18.94
CA LEU A 200 3.37 9.15 18.32
C LEU A 200 2.29 9.60 19.31
N GLU A 201 1.75 8.69 20.12
CA GLU A 201 0.74 8.95 21.15
C GLU A 201 1.28 9.85 22.24
N ASN A 202 2.44 9.50 22.83
CA ASN A 202 3.09 10.33 23.86
C ASN A 202 3.37 11.76 23.37
N SER A 203 3.75 11.93 22.10
CA SER A 203 4.00 13.25 21.53
C SER A 203 2.73 14.09 21.41
N ARG A 204 1.57 13.45 21.18
CA ARG A 204 0.26 14.13 21.10
C ARG A 204 -0.23 14.53 22.48
N ASP A 205 -0.12 13.63 23.46
CA ASP A 205 -0.54 13.89 24.84
C ASP A 205 0.25 15.05 25.45
N ASN A 206 1.57 15.07 25.23
CA ASN A 206 2.42 16.18 25.69
C ASN A 206 2.04 17.52 25.02
N ALA A 207 1.71 17.52 23.73
CA ALA A 207 1.28 18.72 23.02
C ALA A 207 -0.09 19.23 23.53
N GLN A 208 -1.01 18.34 23.87
CA GLN A 208 -2.30 18.70 24.45
C GLN A 208 -2.15 19.30 25.85
N GLN A 209 -1.33 18.68 26.71
CA GLN A 209 -1.05 19.20 28.07
C GLN A 209 -0.42 20.59 28.04
N GLN A 210 0.50 20.84 27.09
CA GLN A 210 1.10 22.18 26.93
C GLN A 210 0.07 23.24 26.53
N VAL A 211 -0.87 22.91 25.64
CA VAL A 211 -1.94 23.85 25.23
C VAL A 211 -2.87 24.15 26.40
N GLU A 212 -3.22 23.13 27.20
CA GLU A 212 -4.07 23.31 28.39
C GLU A 212 -3.39 24.13 29.48
N SER A 213 -2.10 23.94 29.73
CA SER A 213 -1.33 24.70 30.72
C SER A 213 -1.25 26.19 30.36
N VAL A 214 -0.96 26.52 29.09
CA VAL A 214 -0.92 27.89 28.60
C VAL A 214 -2.31 28.54 28.62
N GLY A 215 -3.37 27.78 28.32
CA GLY A 215 -4.75 28.28 28.40
C GLY A 215 -5.23 28.57 29.83
N ASN A 216 -4.71 27.85 30.82
CA ASN A 216 -5.02 28.09 32.25
C ASN A 216 -4.25 29.28 32.86
N GLU A 217 -3.02 29.53 32.39
CA GLU A 217 -2.23 30.70 32.84
C GLU A 217 -2.75 32.04 32.28
N ALA A 218 -3.52 31.98 31.19
CA ALA A 218 -4.10 33.16 30.53
C ALA A 218 -5.50 33.56 31.04
N ARG A 219 -6.04 32.83 32.04
CA ARG A 219 -7.31 33.10 32.72
C ARG A 219 -7.10 33.64 34.12
#